data_273b50100b58d86c5b0866f5330c6cb0
#
_entry.id   273b50100b58d86c5b0866f5330c6cb0
#
_cell.length_a   1.000
_cell.length_b   1.000
_cell.length_c   1.000
_cell.angle_alpha   90.00
_cell.angle_beta   90.00
_cell.angle_gamma   90.00
#
_symmetry.space_group_name_H-M   'P 1'
#
loop_
_entity.id
_entity.type
_entity.pdbx_description
1 polymer ?
#
loop_
_entity_poly.entity_id
_entity_poly.type
_entity_poly.pdbx_seq_one_letter_code
_entity_poly.pdbx_strand_id
1 'polypeptide(L)'
;MLLNEIINEVGMTKRAVKYYEEKGLLSVDKDSNGYRNYSAQDVETLKKISVYRKLGIGIKDIQSLLKTGDKSILLRIYQEIGRAHV
;
A
#
# COMPACT_ATOMS: atom_id res chain seq x y z
N MET A 1 -10.94 9.11 -7.64
CA MET A 1 -11.72 7.95 -7.19
C MET A 1 -12.10 8.12 -5.73
N LEU A 2 -13.33 7.87 -5.39
CA LEU A 2 -13.81 7.99 -4.01
C LEU A 2 -13.42 6.77 -3.18
N LEU A 3 -13.43 6.94 -1.85
CA LEU A 3 -13.02 5.88 -0.92
C LEU A 3 -13.79 4.57 -1.13
N ASN A 4 -15.10 4.64 -1.32
CA ASN A 4 -15.92 3.43 -1.53
C ASN A 4 -15.52 2.68 -2.80
N GLU A 5 -15.16 3.42 -3.85
CA GLU A 5 -14.71 2.82 -5.10
C GLU A 5 -13.36 2.12 -4.92
N ILE A 6 -12.46 2.74 -4.16
CA ILE A 6 -11.15 2.16 -3.87
C ILE A 6 -11.27 0.87 -3.06
N ILE A 7 -12.13 0.87 -2.04
CA ILE A 7 -12.37 -0.30 -1.21
C ILE A 7 -12.79 -1.49 -2.08
N ASN A 8 -13.71 -1.25 -3.02
CA ASN A 8 -14.17 -2.30 -3.94
C ASN A 8 -13.10 -2.71 -4.94
N GLU A 9 -12.37 -1.74 -5.49
CA GLU A 9 -11.34 -1.98 -6.51
C GLU A 9 -10.16 -2.77 -5.95
N VAL A 10 -9.67 -2.39 -4.78
CA VAL A 10 -8.46 -2.97 -4.19
C VAL A 10 -8.76 -4.13 -3.27
N GLY A 11 -9.96 -4.17 -2.72
CA GLY A 11 -10.36 -5.22 -1.77
C GLY A 11 -9.83 -5.00 -0.37
N MET A 12 -9.58 -3.75 0.02
CA MET A 12 -9.17 -3.38 1.36
C MET A 12 -10.34 -2.85 2.18
N THR A 13 -10.20 -2.88 3.51
CA THR A 13 -11.17 -2.23 4.40
C THR A 13 -10.92 -0.73 4.44
N LYS A 14 -11.96 0.02 4.77
CA LYS A 14 -11.88 1.47 4.97
C LYS A 14 -10.81 1.82 6.03
N ARG A 15 -10.74 1.06 7.10
CA ARG A 15 -9.76 1.26 8.17
C ARG A 15 -8.33 1.08 7.66
N ALA A 16 -8.09 0.08 6.82
CA ALA A 16 -6.78 -0.18 6.25
C ALA A 16 -6.33 0.98 5.35
N VAL A 17 -7.19 1.48 4.49
CA VAL A 17 -6.89 2.61 3.62
C VAL A 17 -6.51 3.84 4.45
N LYS A 18 -7.29 4.16 5.48
CA LYS A 18 -7.00 5.28 6.37
C LYS A 18 -5.67 5.10 7.11
N TYR A 19 -5.38 3.88 7.55
CA TYR A 19 -4.11 3.57 8.22
C TYR A 19 -2.92 3.88 7.33
N TYR A 20 -2.96 3.47 6.06
CA TYR A 20 -1.87 3.73 5.12
C TYR A 20 -1.75 5.21 4.78
N GLU A 21 -2.87 5.92 4.72
CA GLU A 21 -2.86 7.37 4.56
C GLU A 21 -2.16 8.05 5.74
N GLU A 22 -2.46 7.65 6.96
CA GLU A 22 -1.82 8.19 8.17
C GLU A 22 -0.33 7.91 8.21
N LYS A 23 0.11 6.79 7.65
CA LYS A 23 1.53 6.45 7.56
C LYS A 23 2.26 7.19 6.44
N GLY A 24 1.56 8.04 5.70
CA GLY A 24 2.18 8.83 4.65
C GLY A 24 2.45 8.09 3.36
N LEU A 25 1.82 6.94 3.16
CA LEU A 25 2.00 6.14 1.95
C LEU A 25 1.15 6.63 0.79
N LEU A 26 0.13 7.43 1.07
CA LEU A 26 -0.80 7.95 0.08
C LEU A 26 -0.77 9.47 0.08
N SER A 27 -0.94 10.05 -1.11
CA SER A 27 -1.09 11.49 -1.29
C SER A 27 -2.56 11.76 -1.62
N VAL A 28 -3.38 11.95 -0.58
CA VAL A 28 -4.81 12.11 -0.74
C VAL A 28 -5.16 13.59 -0.69
N ASP A 29 -5.80 14.08 -1.75
CA ASP A 29 -6.33 15.44 -1.78
C ASP A 29 -7.80 15.42 -1.38
N LYS A 30 -8.20 16.43 -0.61
CA LYS A 30 -9.60 16.66 -0.30
C LYS A 30 -10.13 17.67 -1.31
N ASP A 31 -11.32 17.39 -1.86
CA ASP A 31 -11.96 18.35 -2.73
C ASP A 31 -12.58 19.50 -1.91
N SER A 32 -13.22 20.45 -2.61
CA SER A 32 -13.82 21.61 -1.96
C SER A 32 -14.94 21.26 -0.98
N ASN A 33 -15.52 20.09 -1.11
CA ASN A 33 -16.58 19.59 -0.22
C ASN A 33 -16.05 18.75 0.94
N GLY A 34 -14.74 18.59 1.04
CA GLY A 34 -14.12 17.80 2.09
C GLY A 34 -14.09 16.29 1.85
N TYR A 35 -14.50 15.85 0.68
CA TYR A 35 -14.43 14.43 0.33
C TYR A 35 -13.01 14.07 -0.10
N ARG A 36 -12.56 12.89 0.32
CA ARG A 36 -11.25 12.38 -0.07
C ARG A 36 -11.29 11.91 -1.52
N ASN A 37 -10.33 12.40 -2.28
CA ASN A 37 -10.21 12.08 -3.69
C ASN A 37 -8.87 11.38 -3.93
N TYR A 38 -8.93 10.13 -4.37
CA TYR A 38 -7.75 9.29 -4.58
C TYR A 38 -7.37 9.30 -6.05
N SER A 39 -6.09 9.49 -6.33
CA SER A 39 -5.56 9.48 -7.68
C SER A 39 -5.37 8.04 -8.18
N ALA A 40 -5.15 7.90 -9.49
CA ALA A 40 -4.79 6.60 -10.07
C ALA A 40 -3.50 6.05 -9.46
N GLN A 41 -2.55 6.92 -9.13
CA GLN A 41 -1.32 6.53 -8.47
C GLN A 41 -1.57 5.97 -7.07
N ASP A 42 -2.49 6.56 -6.33
CA ASP A 42 -2.88 6.06 -5.01
C ASP A 42 -3.49 4.67 -5.11
N VAL A 43 -4.31 4.43 -6.13
CA VAL A 43 -4.90 3.11 -6.37
C VAL A 43 -3.80 2.08 -6.63
N GLU A 44 -2.83 2.39 -7.48
CA GLU A 44 -1.70 1.50 -7.74
C GLU A 44 -0.88 1.23 -6.48
N THR A 45 -0.63 2.27 -5.68
CA THR A 45 0.08 2.15 -4.41
C THR A 45 -0.65 1.19 -3.48
N LEU A 46 -1.96 1.32 -3.35
CA LEU A 46 -2.75 0.43 -2.51
C LEU A 46 -2.73 -1.01 -3.02
N LYS A 47 -2.76 -1.21 -4.33
CA LYS A 47 -2.64 -2.54 -4.92
C LYS A 47 -1.29 -3.18 -4.59
N LYS A 48 -0.21 -2.42 -4.67
CA LYS A 48 1.12 -2.88 -4.28
C LYS A 48 1.18 -3.23 -2.80
N ILE A 49 0.63 -2.38 -1.95
CA ILE A 49 0.57 -2.64 -0.50
C ILE A 49 -0.18 -3.94 -0.23
N SER A 50 -1.30 -4.15 -0.90
CA SER A 50 -2.10 -5.37 -0.74
C SER A 50 -1.27 -6.62 -1.07
N VAL A 51 -0.53 -6.60 -2.17
CA VAL A 51 0.35 -7.71 -2.57
C VAL A 51 1.44 -7.93 -1.53
N TYR A 52 2.12 -6.86 -1.10
CA TYR A 52 3.20 -6.97 -0.12
C TYR A 52 2.71 -7.52 1.22
N ARG A 53 1.52 -7.11 1.65
CA ARG A 53 0.93 -7.62 2.90
C ARG A 53 0.59 -9.11 2.79
N LYS A 54 0.12 -9.56 1.64
CA LYS A 54 -0.13 -10.99 1.40
C LYS A 54 1.14 -11.81 1.45
N LEU A 55 2.28 -11.22 1.08
CA LEU A 55 3.59 -11.85 1.17
C LEU A 55 4.17 -11.80 2.58
N GLY A 56 3.49 -11.18 3.52
CA GLY A 56 3.94 -11.08 4.91
C GLY A 56 4.92 -9.97 5.18
N ILE A 57 5.03 -9.00 4.26
CA ILE A 57 5.96 -7.87 4.41
C ILE A 57 5.39 -6.86 5.41
N GLY A 58 6.20 -6.45 6.38
CA GLY A 58 5.82 -5.47 7.39
C GLY A 58 5.70 -4.06 6.83
N ILE A 59 4.98 -3.19 7.56
CA ILE A 59 4.71 -1.83 7.11
C ILE A 59 5.98 -1.00 6.92
N LYS A 60 6.99 -1.19 7.76
CA LYS A 60 8.27 -0.48 7.64
C LYS A 60 8.97 -0.79 6.33
N ASP A 61 8.98 -2.06 5.94
CA ASP A 61 9.59 -2.50 4.69
C ASP A 61 8.78 -2.01 3.50
N ILE A 62 7.45 -2.01 3.60
CA ILE A 62 6.59 -1.46 2.56
C ILE A 62 6.88 0.03 2.37
N GLN A 63 7.02 0.79 3.46
CA GLN A 63 7.37 2.22 3.39
C GLN A 63 8.69 2.43 2.65
N SER A 64 9.69 1.61 2.96
CA SER A 64 11.00 1.69 2.29
C SER A 64 10.89 1.36 0.81
N LEU A 65 10.16 0.30 0.45
CA LEU A 65 9.96 -0.09 -0.94
C LEU A 65 9.28 0.99 -1.76
N LEU A 66 8.26 1.61 -1.20
CA LEU A 66 7.51 2.67 -1.89
C LEU A 66 8.28 3.98 -1.97
N LYS A 67 9.09 4.26 -0.95
CA LYS A 67 9.83 5.52 -0.87
C LYS A 67 11.07 5.53 -1.75
N THR A 68 11.84 4.44 -1.72
CA THR A 68 13.12 4.35 -2.42
C THR A 68 13.02 3.66 -3.77
N GLY A 69 12.00 2.84 -3.97
CA GLY A 69 11.89 1.98 -5.14
C GLY A 69 12.97 0.92 -5.21
N ASP A 70 13.64 0.64 -4.11
CA ASP A 70 14.78 -0.27 -4.05
C ASP A 70 14.32 -1.72 -4.01
N LYS A 71 14.51 -2.42 -5.13
CA LYS A 71 14.13 -3.82 -5.26
C LYS A 71 15.02 -4.78 -4.47
N SER A 72 16.17 -4.31 -3.98
CA SER A 72 17.07 -5.16 -3.20
C SER A 72 16.42 -5.57 -1.86
N ILE A 73 15.59 -4.72 -1.28
CA ILE A 73 14.82 -5.05 -0.08
C ILE A 73 13.87 -6.20 -0.37
N LEU A 74 13.18 -6.14 -1.51
CA LEU A 74 12.24 -7.17 -1.92
C LEU A 74 12.93 -8.52 -2.15
N LEU A 75 14.10 -8.50 -2.80
CA LEU A 75 14.89 -9.71 -3.02
C LEU A 75 15.33 -10.34 -1.70
N ARG A 76 15.75 -9.52 -0.73
CA ARG A 76 16.14 -10.01 0.58
C ARG A 76 14.96 -10.69 1.29
N ILE A 77 13.79 -10.09 1.22
CA ILE A 77 12.58 -10.65 1.81
C ILE A 77 12.22 -11.98 1.17
N TYR A 78 12.30 -12.07 -0.17
CA TYR A 78 12.06 -13.32 -0.89
C TYR A 78 13.04 -14.40 -0.47
N GLN A 79 14.31 -14.08 -0.27
CA GLN A 79 15.31 -15.04 0.17
C GLN A 79 15.00 -15.58 1.57
N GLU A 80 14.57 -14.71 2.48
CA GLU A 80 14.18 -15.11 3.83
C GLU A 80 12.94 -16.01 3.82
N ILE A 81 11.93 -15.67 3.03
CA ILE A 81 10.73 -16.49 2.86
C ILE A 81 11.09 -17.83 2.24
N GLY A 82 11.95 -17.85 1.22
CA GLY A 82 12.39 -19.07 0.58
C GLY A 82 13.11 -20.00 1.53
N ARG A 83 13.90 -19.47 2.45
CA ARG A 83 14.57 -20.27 3.47
C ARG A 83 13.60 -20.92 4.46
N ALA A 84 12.49 -20.25 4.74
CA ALA A 84 11.49 -20.77 5.66
C ALA A 84 10.74 -21.98 5.11
N HIS A 85 10.80 -22.19 3.81
CA HIS A 85 10.11 -23.29 3.13
C HIS A 85 11.03 -24.48 2.79
N VAL A 86 12.29 -24.41 3.16
CA VAL A 86 13.23 -25.50 2.86
C VAL A 86 13.24 -26.55 3.98
#